data_8f0629fb0c7d2d5c6f0a35e48bf7e877
#
_entry.id   8f0629fb0c7d2d5c6f0a35e48bf7e877
#
_cell.length_a   1.000
_cell.length_b   1.000
_cell.length_c   1.000
_cell.angle_alpha   90.00
_cell.angle_beta   90.00
_cell.angle_gamma   90.00
#
_symmetry.space_group_name_H-M   'P 1'
#
loop_
_entity.id
_entity.type
_entity.pdbx_description
1 polymer ?
#
loop_
_entity_poly.entity_id
_entity_poly.type
_entity_poly.pdbx_seq_one_letter_code
_entity_poly.pdbx_strand_id
1 'polypeptide(L)'
;PSVQNLTGEDMTKHDALPTRDLQKYVLKHPGIWIIAISSAFIYITKYAITGWGVLFLQKEKGFPIEEATQIIGFYAAAGIVGTVMAGWLSDKVFRSDRVKPTVLAGMLSFITLALFLFTDSGYMMNVVYVSVFSLAIGVLYCIVAGLMAIDIVPRKATGAALGVVGISSYVAAGLQDITSGYLIQFNTTRVDGVDVYDFGPVCWFWLAAALISFILPVLNWKKMRR
;
A
#
# COMPACT_ATOMS: atom_id res chain seq x y z
N PRO A 1 -22.62 -7.61 -7.06
CA PRO A 1 -22.60 -9.01 -7.43
C PRO A 1 -21.16 -9.47 -7.44
N SER A 2 -20.86 -10.51 -6.66
CA SER A 2 -19.60 -11.19 -6.79
C SER A 2 -19.46 -11.69 -8.23
N VAL A 3 -18.24 -12.01 -8.67
CA VAL A 3 -18.01 -12.78 -9.91
C VAL A 3 -18.92 -14.03 -9.97
N GLN A 4 -19.47 -14.47 -8.85
CA GLN A 4 -20.54 -15.45 -8.73
C GLN A 4 -21.93 -15.01 -9.25
N ASN A 5 -22.15 -13.72 -9.54
CA ASN A 5 -23.45 -13.20 -10.04
C ASN A 5 -23.36 -12.62 -11.47
N LEU A 6 -22.19 -12.65 -12.10
CA LEU A 6 -22.13 -12.69 -13.55
C LEU A 6 -22.73 -14.06 -13.92
N THR A 7 -23.85 -14.07 -14.62
CA THR A 7 -24.48 -15.32 -15.09
C THR A 7 -23.42 -16.13 -15.82
N GLY A 8 -23.43 -17.44 -15.68
CA GLY A 8 -22.44 -18.30 -16.33
C GLY A 8 -22.30 -18.06 -17.84
N GLU A 9 -23.32 -17.48 -18.50
CA GLU A 9 -23.32 -17.02 -19.88
C GLU A 9 -22.42 -15.78 -20.14
N ASP A 10 -22.34 -14.81 -19.22
CA ASP A 10 -21.44 -13.65 -19.38
C ASP A 10 -19.97 -14.04 -19.19
N MET A 11 -19.71 -14.97 -18.28
CA MET A 11 -18.35 -15.52 -18.06
C MET A 11 -17.86 -16.31 -19.28
N THR A 12 -18.70 -17.12 -19.89
CA THR A 12 -18.34 -17.89 -21.10
C THR A 12 -18.14 -17.00 -22.32
N LYS A 13 -18.91 -15.94 -22.48
CA LYS A 13 -18.71 -14.95 -23.58
C LYS A 13 -17.35 -14.24 -23.47
N HIS A 14 -16.95 -13.82 -22.26
CA HIS A 14 -15.65 -13.17 -22.06
C HIS A 14 -14.48 -14.16 -22.18
N ASP A 15 -14.70 -15.43 -21.83
CA ASP A 15 -13.69 -16.50 -22.00
C ASP A 15 -13.43 -16.87 -23.46
N ALA A 16 -14.31 -16.53 -24.37
CA ALA A 16 -14.14 -16.74 -25.83
C ALA A 16 -13.37 -15.60 -26.52
N LEU A 17 -13.12 -14.46 -25.83
CA LEU A 17 -12.45 -13.30 -26.42
C LEU A 17 -10.94 -13.55 -26.63
N PRO A 18 -10.35 -13.04 -27.74
CA PRO A 18 -8.92 -13.05 -27.92
C PRO A 18 -8.21 -12.21 -26.86
N THR A 19 -6.99 -12.59 -26.50
CA THR A 19 -6.17 -11.96 -25.44
C THR A 19 -6.07 -10.43 -25.59
N ARG A 20 -5.95 -9.94 -26.83
CA ARG A 20 -5.86 -8.51 -27.13
C ARG A 20 -7.12 -7.74 -26.71
N ASP A 21 -8.28 -8.31 -26.86
CA ASP A 21 -9.55 -7.65 -26.51
C ASP A 21 -9.77 -7.70 -24.99
N LEU A 22 -9.32 -8.76 -24.31
CA LEU A 22 -9.27 -8.81 -22.85
C LEU A 22 -8.34 -7.75 -22.26
N GLN A 23 -7.17 -7.51 -22.85
CA GLN A 23 -6.27 -6.44 -22.44
C GLN A 23 -6.92 -5.04 -22.61
N LYS A 24 -7.60 -4.80 -23.76
CA LYS A 24 -8.33 -3.57 -23.97
C LYS A 24 -9.48 -3.39 -22.98
N TYR A 25 -10.18 -4.47 -22.64
CA TYR A 25 -11.22 -4.46 -21.60
C TYR A 25 -10.68 -4.00 -20.26
N VAL A 26 -9.55 -4.58 -19.80
CA VAL A 26 -8.89 -4.21 -18.56
C VAL A 26 -8.50 -2.72 -18.54
N LEU A 27 -7.87 -2.24 -19.61
CA LEU A 27 -7.42 -0.84 -19.72
C LEU A 27 -8.59 0.16 -19.74
N LYS A 28 -9.78 -0.26 -20.22
CA LYS A 28 -10.99 0.58 -20.24
C LYS A 28 -11.81 0.49 -18.96
N HIS A 29 -11.55 -0.52 -18.11
CA HIS A 29 -12.35 -0.76 -16.91
C HIS A 29 -11.99 0.25 -15.79
N PRO A 30 -12.87 1.17 -15.39
CA PRO A 30 -12.56 2.23 -14.44
C PRO A 30 -12.18 1.68 -13.06
N GLY A 31 -12.73 0.54 -12.65
CA GLY A 31 -12.40 -0.13 -11.40
C GLY A 31 -10.93 -0.53 -11.30
N ILE A 32 -10.31 -0.94 -12.41
CA ILE A 32 -8.89 -1.28 -12.44
C ILE A 32 -8.03 -0.06 -12.14
N TRP A 33 -8.36 1.11 -12.68
CA TRP A 33 -7.62 2.34 -12.40
C TRP A 33 -7.78 2.81 -10.96
N ILE A 34 -8.97 2.65 -10.37
CA ILE A 34 -9.17 2.95 -8.93
C ILE A 34 -8.29 2.05 -8.07
N ILE A 35 -8.22 0.75 -8.36
CA ILE A 35 -7.36 -0.19 -7.64
C ILE A 35 -5.88 0.10 -7.91
N ALA A 36 -5.51 0.41 -9.15
CA ALA A 36 -4.15 0.76 -9.53
C ALA A 36 -3.64 2.00 -8.79
N ILE A 37 -4.47 3.06 -8.70
CA ILE A 37 -4.16 4.27 -7.93
C ILE A 37 -4.08 3.95 -6.43
N SER A 38 -5.02 3.15 -5.90
CA SER A 38 -4.98 2.74 -4.49
C SER A 38 -3.71 1.96 -4.16
N SER A 39 -3.33 1.03 -5.03
CA SER A 39 -2.10 0.27 -4.91
C SER A 39 -0.86 1.15 -5.02
N ALA A 40 -0.88 2.16 -5.89
CA ALA A 40 0.17 3.16 -5.99
C ALA A 40 0.41 3.86 -4.64
N PHE A 41 -0.67 4.27 -3.95
CA PHE A 41 -0.56 4.89 -2.63
C PHE A 41 -0.12 3.90 -1.52
N ILE A 42 -0.48 2.62 -1.60
CA ILE A 42 0.08 1.58 -0.72
C ILE A 42 1.60 1.50 -0.91
N TYR A 43 2.07 1.53 -2.16
CA TYR A 43 3.50 1.46 -2.49
C TYR A 43 4.25 2.72 -2.06
N ILE A 44 3.67 3.92 -2.24
CA ILE A 44 4.23 5.16 -1.69
C ILE A 44 4.52 5.00 -0.21
N THR A 45 3.54 4.56 0.56
CA THR A 45 3.67 4.42 2.01
C THR A 45 4.66 3.32 2.42
N LYS A 46 4.64 2.20 1.69
CA LYS A 46 5.58 1.09 1.92
C LYS A 46 7.03 1.52 1.68
N TYR A 47 7.30 2.12 0.52
CA TYR A 47 8.67 2.52 0.14
C TYR A 47 9.15 3.75 0.90
N ALA A 48 8.25 4.59 1.42
CA ALA A 48 8.61 5.64 2.36
C ALA A 48 9.38 5.09 3.55
N ILE A 49 8.84 4.06 4.20
CA ILE A 49 9.47 3.48 5.39
C ILE A 49 10.68 2.62 5.05
N THR A 50 10.63 1.81 3.99
CA THR A 50 11.77 0.95 3.63
C THR A 50 12.93 1.72 3.01
N GLY A 51 12.68 2.81 2.29
CA GLY A 51 13.72 3.64 1.67
C GLY A 51 14.27 4.73 2.59
N TRP A 52 13.39 5.42 3.31
CA TRP A 52 13.76 6.59 4.10
C TRP A 52 13.70 6.40 5.61
N GLY A 53 13.13 5.28 6.10
CA GLY A 53 12.90 5.03 7.52
C GLY A 53 14.18 5.01 8.35
N VAL A 54 15.29 4.48 7.84
CA VAL A 54 16.58 4.49 8.55
C VAL A 54 17.09 5.92 8.71
N LEU A 55 17.05 6.73 7.64
CA LEU A 55 17.46 8.13 7.69
C LEU A 55 16.57 8.93 8.64
N PHE A 56 15.25 8.72 8.60
CA PHE A 56 14.29 9.34 9.51
C PHE A 56 14.59 9.00 10.98
N LEU A 57 14.81 7.73 11.30
CA LEU A 57 15.15 7.30 12.66
C LEU A 57 16.46 7.92 13.16
N GLN A 58 17.46 8.04 12.28
CA GLN A 58 18.75 8.62 12.65
C GLN A 58 18.68 10.15 12.84
N LYS A 59 18.07 10.85 11.88
CA LYS A 59 18.15 12.32 11.81
C LYS A 59 17.04 13.02 12.58
N GLU A 60 15.84 12.44 12.62
CA GLU A 60 14.70 13.01 13.33
C GLU A 60 14.62 12.49 14.77
N LYS A 61 14.81 11.17 14.97
CA LYS A 61 14.66 10.54 16.29
C LYS A 61 15.97 10.26 17.02
N GLY A 62 17.13 10.53 16.42
CA GLY A 62 18.43 10.41 17.05
C GLY A 62 18.93 8.99 17.34
N PHE A 63 18.34 7.96 16.71
CA PHE A 63 18.81 6.58 16.88
C PHE A 63 20.15 6.35 16.19
N PRO A 64 21.07 5.57 16.79
CA PRO A 64 22.27 5.09 16.10
C PRO A 64 21.88 4.21 14.89
N ILE A 65 22.77 4.11 13.89
CA ILE A 65 22.49 3.43 12.64
C ILE A 65 22.15 1.95 12.85
N GLU A 66 22.77 1.31 13.83
CA GLU A 66 22.56 -0.10 14.16
C GLU A 66 21.12 -0.33 14.64
N GLU A 67 20.63 0.50 15.56
CA GLU A 67 19.26 0.41 16.07
C GLU A 67 18.24 0.79 15.00
N ALA A 68 18.48 1.85 14.24
CA ALA A 68 17.61 2.27 13.15
C ALA A 68 17.45 1.16 12.09
N THR A 69 18.55 0.50 11.72
CA THR A 69 18.54 -0.62 10.77
C THR A 69 17.81 -1.84 11.33
N GLN A 70 17.97 -2.15 12.61
CA GLN A 70 17.25 -3.24 13.26
C GLN A 70 15.75 -2.97 13.31
N ILE A 71 15.32 -1.76 13.67
CA ILE A 71 13.91 -1.36 13.66
C ILE A 71 13.29 -1.60 12.28
N ILE A 72 13.95 -1.13 11.21
CA ILE A 72 13.47 -1.33 9.83
C ILE A 72 13.58 -2.81 9.41
N GLY A 73 14.51 -3.58 9.96
CA GLY A 73 14.59 -5.04 9.75
C GLY A 73 13.33 -5.78 10.20
N PHE A 74 12.73 -5.40 11.33
CA PHE A 74 11.46 -5.97 11.80
C PHE A 74 10.29 -5.70 10.84
N TYR A 75 10.34 -4.60 10.06
CA TYR A 75 9.37 -4.33 9.00
C TYR A 75 9.29 -5.50 8.00
N ALA A 76 10.43 -5.99 7.52
CA ALA A 76 10.45 -7.05 6.52
C ALA A 76 9.82 -8.34 7.03
N ALA A 77 10.17 -8.76 8.25
CA ALA A 77 9.63 -9.96 8.88
C ALA A 77 8.12 -9.87 9.12
N ALA A 78 7.64 -8.76 9.67
CA ALA A 78 6.23 -8.54 9.94
C ALA A 78 5.38 -8.47 8.64
N GLY A 79 5.92 -7.89 7.57
CA GLY A 79 5.25 -7.79 6.28
C GLY A 79 4.98 -9.16 5.62
N ILE A 80 5.92 -10.10 5.76
CA ILE A 80 5.71 -11.48 5.30
C ILE A 80 4.53 -12.11 6.04
N VAL A 81 4.49 -11.99 7.37
CA VAL A 81 3.39 -12.49 8.20
C VAL A 81 2.06 -11.87 7.77
N GLY A 82 2.02 -10.55 7.59
CA GLY A 82 0.83 -9.83 7.15
C GLY A 82 0.29 -10.32 5.80
N THR A 83 1.17 -10.55 4.84
CA THR A 83 0.80 -11.06 3.51
C THR A 83 0.22 -12.47 3.58
N VAL A 84 0.83 -13.36 4.36
CA VAL A 84 0.34 -14.75 4.56
C VAL A 84 -1.01 -14.74 5.28
N MET A 85 -1.16 -13.91 6.31
CA MET A 85 -2.42 -13.79 7.05
C MET A 85 -3.56 -13.19 6.23
N ALA A 86 -3.28 -12.38 5.22
CA ALA A 86 -4.29 -11.65 4.45
C ALA A 86 -5.30 -12.58 3.78
N GLY A 87 -4.84 -13.68 3.16
CA GLY A 87 -5.71 -14.67 2.52
C GLY A 87 -6.62 -15.36 3.54
N TRP A 88 -6.03 -15.84 4.63
CA TRP A 88 -6.76 -16.47 5.71
C TRP A 88 -7.79 -15.53 6.36
N LEU A 89 -7.38 -14.29 6.63
CA LEU A 89 -8.23 -13.26 7.24
C LEU A 89 -9.44 -12.95 6.33
N SER A 90 -9.18 -12.74 5.04
CA SER A 90 -10.21 -12.41 4.08
C SER A 90 -11.22 -13.54 3.88
N ASP A 91 -10.75 -14.79 3.76
CA ASP A 91 -11.59 -15.91 3.38
C ASP A 91 -12.31 -16.54 4.58
N LYS A 92 -11.60 -16.77 5.70
CA LYS A 92 -12.17 -17.43 6.88
C LYS A 92 -12.84 -16.48 7.86
N VAL A 93 -12.23 -15.31 8.14
CA VAL A 93 -12.78 -14.38 9.15
C VAL A 93 -13.85 -13.49 8.54
N PHE A 94 -13.60 -12.91 7.37
CA PHE A 94 -14.52 -11.98 6.73
C PHE A 94 -15.40 -12.60 5.63
N ARG A 95 -15.40 -13.92 5.48
CA ARG A 95 -16.24 -14.64 4.52
C ARG A 95 -16.18 -14.06 3.10
N SER A 96 -14.99 -13.75 2.63
CA SER A 96 -14.70 -13.13 1.32
C SER A 96 -15.24 -11.70 1.16
N ASP A 97 -15.61 -11.01 2.25
CA ASP A 97 -15.84 -9.57 2.22
C ASP A 97 -14.48 -8.87 2.13
N ARG A 98 -14.22 -8.14 1.04
CA ARG A 98 -12.95 -7.44 0.82
C ARG A 98 -12.89 -6.08 1.51
N VAL A 99 -14.04 -5.46 1.78
CA VAL A 99 -14.11 -4.10 2.34
C VAL A 99 -13.69 -4.07 3.81
N LYS A 100 -14.25 -4.97 4.62
CA LYS A 100 -13.98 -4.98 6.07
C LYS A 100 -12.49 -5.13 6.42
N PRO A 101 -11.77 -6.14 5.88
CA PRO A 101 -10.34 -6.27 6.17
C PRO A 101 -9.52 -5.12 5.57
N THR A 102 -9.94 -4.52 4.44
CA THR A 102 -9.28 -3.33 3.89
C THR A 102 -9.41 -2.13 4.82
N VAL A 103 -10.60 -1.88 5.37
CA VAL A 103 -10.81 -0.79 6.35
C VAL A 103 -10.00 -1.03 7.61
N LEU A 104 -10.06 -2.25 8.17
CA LEU A 104 -9.34 -2.58 9.40
C LEU A 104 -7.82 -2.42 9.23
N ALA A 105 -7.26 -3.02 8.19
CA ALA A 105 -5.83 -2.92 7.90
C ALA A 105 -5.42 -1.49 7.52
N GLY A 106 -6.27 -0.77 6.78
CA GLY A 106 -6.04 0.63 6.40
C GLY A 106 -5.98 1.55 7.61
N MET A 107 -6.95 1.45 8.52
CA MET A 107 -6.95 2.23 9.76
C MET A 107 -5.76 1.87 10.65
N LEU A 108 -5.45 0.58 10.78
CA LEU A 108 -4.33 0.13 11.59
C LEU A 108 -3.00 0.65 11.03
N SER A 109 -2.79 0.57 9.71
CA SER A 109 -1.58 1.11 9.07
C SER A 109 -1.49 2.62 9.22
N PHE A 110 -2.59 3.36 9.05
CA PHE A 110 -2.62 4.81 9.21
C PHE A 110 -2.27 5.24 10.65
N ILE A 111 -2.90 4.62 11.65
CA ILE A 111 -2.68 4.95 13.07
C ILE A 111 -1.25 4.62 13.47
N THR A 112 -0.75 3.43 13.13
CA THR A 112 0.61 3.03 13.53
C THR A 112 1.69 3.82 12.80
N LEU A 113 1.44 4.22 11.54
CA LEU A 113 2.32 5.14 10.83
C LEU A 113 2.34 6.52 11.48
N ALA A 114 1.17 7.07 11.84
CA ALA A 114 1.07 8.36 12.53
C ALA A 114 1.81 8.32 13.88
N LEU A 115 1.64 7.26 14.66
CA LEU A 115 2.38 7.06 15.90
C LEU A 115 3.89 6.95 15.65
N PHE A 116 4.30 6.20 14.64
CA PHE A 116 5.73 6.10 14.29
C PHE A 116 6.32 7.44 13.88
N LEU A 117 5.61 8.25 13.10
CA LEU A 117 6.14 9.51 12.58
C LEU A 117 6.14 10.65 13.62
N PHE A 118 5.09 10.73 14.45
CA PHE A 118 4.85 11.94 15.27
C PHE A 118 5.02 11.74 16.78
N THR A 119 5.31 10.51 17.26
CA THR A 119 5.59 10.31 18.70
C THR A 119 7.07 10.14 18.96
N ASP A 120 7.58 10.83 19.96
CA ASP A 120 8.94 10.62 20.45
C ASP A 120 8.95 9.38 21.35
N SER A 121 9.36 8.25 20.78
CA SER A 121 9.26 6.93 21.41
C SER A 121 10.60 6.22 21.40
N GLY A 122 10.86 5.44 22.46
CA GLY A 122 12.06 4.61 22.55
C GLY A 122 12.08 3.45 21.53
N TYR A 123 13.21 2.77 21.48
CA TYR A 123 13.49 1.67 20.54
C TYR A 123 12.34 0.64 20.43
N MET A 124 11.90 0.07 21.55
CA MET A 124 10.87 -0.98 21.56
C MET A 124 9.53 -0.53 20.95
N MET A 125 9.11 0.71 21.23
CA MET A 125 7.85 1.24 20.68
C MET A 125 7.96 1.47 19.19
N ASN A 126 9.11 1.95 18.68
CA ASN A 126 9.33 2.08 17.25
C ASN A 126 9.33 0.71 16.54
N VAL A 127 9.91 -0.34 17.15
CA VAL A 127 9.82 -1.72 16.64
C VAL A 127 8.36 -2.16 16.56
N VAL A 128 7.55 -1.91 17.59
CA VAL A 128 6.12 -2.27 17.60
C VAL A 128 5.36 -1.51 16.50
N TYR A 129 5.54 -0.20 16.41
CA TYR A 129 4.84 0.62 15.39
C TYR A 129 5.17 0.16 13.98
N VAL A 130 6.45 -0.02 13.67
CA VAL A 130 6.92 -0.43 12.35
C VAL A 130 6.46 -1.85 12.01
N SER A 131 6.48 -2.77 12.99
CA SER A 131 6.02 -4.15 12.78
C SER A 131 4.52 -4.23 12.52
N VAL A 132 3.70 -3.54 13.33
CA VAL A 132 2.24 -3.52 13.16
C VAL A 132 1.85 -2.80 11.86
N PHE A 133 2.53 -1.71 11.54
CA PHE A 133 2.37 -1.01 10.27
C PHE A 133 2.65 -1.94 9.09
N SER A 134 3.78 -2.66 9.12
CA SER A 134 4.18 -3.56 8.04
C SER A 134 3.22 -4.74 7.88
N LEU A 135 2.75 -5.32 8.98
CA LEU A 135 1.73 -6.35 8.97
C LEU A 135 0.44 -5.85 8.29
N ALA A 136 -0.01 -4.68 8.67
CA ALA A 136 -1.22 -4.06 8.10
C ALA A 136 -1.05 -3.74 6.60
N ILE A 137 0.10 -3.19 6.19
CA ILE A 137 0.43 -2.95 4.78
C ILE A 137 0.49 -4.26 3.99
N GLY A 138 1.03 -5.34 4.56
CA GLY A 138 1.03 -6.67 3.94
C GLY A 138 -0.39 -7.17 3.64
N VAL A 139 -1.31 -6.98 4.58
CA VAL A 139 -2.74 -7.29 4.39
C VAL A 139 -3.36 -6.42 3.30
N LEU A 140 -3.14 -5.10 3.34
CA LEU A 140 -3.66 -4.17 2.33
C LEU A 140 -3.15 -4.50 0.92
N TYR A 141 -1.86 -4.75 0.79
CA TYR A 141 -1.24 -5.12 -0.48
C TYR A 141 -1.89 -6.37 -1.08
N CYS A 142 -2.04 -7.43 -0.30
CA CYS A 142 -2.64 -8.67 -0.76
C CYS A 142 -4.11 -8.47 -1.16
N ILE A 143 -4.90 -7.77 -0.35
CA ILE A 143 -6.33 -7.60 -0.60
C ILE A 143 -6.58 -6.61 -1.73
N VAL A 144 -6.03 -5.40 -1.67
CA VAL A 144 -6.33 -4.34 -2.64
C VAL A 144 -5.64 -4.61 -3.98
N ALA A 145 -4.30 -4.76 -3.98
CA ALA A 145 -3.54 -4.94 -5.21
C ALA A 145 -3.72 -6.33 -5.83
N GLY A 146 -4.02 -7.33 -5.02
CA GLY A 146 -4.24 -8.71 -5.46
C GLY A 146 -5.72 -9.03 -5.63
N LEU A 147 -6.39 -9.35 -4.52
CA LEU A 147 -7.72 -9.96 -4.53
C LEU A 147 -8.81 -9.06 -5.14
N MET A 148 -8.86 -7.77 -4.80
CA MET A 148 -9.85 -6.85 -5.36
C MET A 148 -9.65 -6.66 -6.87
N ALA A 149 -8.41 -6.66 -7.36
CA ALA A 149 -8.12 -6.53 -8.79
C ALA A 149 -8.61 -7.76 -9.58
N ILE A 150 -8.49 -8.96 -9.00
CA ILE A 150 -8.93 -10.21 -9.61
C ILE A 150 -10.47 -10.32 -9.60
N ASP A 151 -11.10 -9.85 -8.53
CA ASP A 151 -12.54 -9.98 -8.32
C ASP A 151 -13.39 -9.14 -9.30
N ILE A 152 -12.80 -8.18 -10.01
CA ILE A 152 -13.53 -7.27 -10.92
C ILE A 152 -13.27 -7.54 -12.40
N VAL A 153 -12.47 -8.55 -12.73
CA VAL A 153 -12.16 -8.92 -14.13
C VAL A 153 -12.42 -10.41 -14.38
N PRO A 154 -12.66 -10.81 -15.65
CA PRO A 154 -12.72 -12.21 -16.03
C PRO A 154 -11.39 -12.94 -15.73
N ARG A 155 -11.46 -14.24 -15.41
CA ARG A 155 -10.28 -15.04 -15.05
C ARG A 155 -9.12 -14.95 -16.04
N LYS A 156 -9.40 -14.96 -17.34
CA LYS A 156 -8.39 -14.84 -18.40
C LYS A 156 -7.75 -13.46 -18.48
N ALA A 157 -8.40 -12.42 -17.92
CA ALA A 157 -7.89 -11.05 -17.88
C ALA A 157 -7.07 -10.73 -16.61
N THR A 158 -7.00 -11.64 -15.64
CA THR A 158 -6.33 -11.45 -14.35
C THR A 158 -4.88 -10.99 -14.49
N GLY A 159 -4.11 -11.64 -15.38
CA GLY A 159 -2.71 -11.25 -15.61
C GLY A 159 -2.55 -9.82 -16.12
N ALA A 160 -3.44 -9.39 -17.03
CA ALA A 160 -3.44 -8.01 -17.54
C ALA A 160 -3.81 -7.01 -16.43
N ALA A 161 -4.81 -7.33 -15.60
CA ALA A 161 -5.23 -6.48 -14.49
C ALA A 161 -4.11 -6.31 -13.45
N LEU A 162 -3.49 -7.40 -13.02
CA LEU A 162 -2.35 -7.36 -12.09
C LEU A 162 -1.13 -6.65 -12.70
N GLY A 163 -0.93 -6.76 -14.01
CA GLY A 163 0.12 -6.01 -14.73
C GLY A 163 -0.09 -4.50 -14.66
N VAL A 164 -1.31 -4.01 -14.91
CA VAL A 164 -1.63 -2.58 -14.81
C VAL A 164 -1.44 -2.07 -13.37
N VAL A 165 -1.94 -2.81 -12.40
CA VAL A 165 -1.80 -2.48 -10.97
C VAL A 165 -0.32 -2.46 -10.56
N GLY A 166 0.46 -3.47 -10.99
CA GLY A 166 1.89 -3.57 -10.70
C GLY A 166 2.70 -2.41 -11.30
N ILE A 167 2.48 -2.08 -12.56
CA ILE A 167 3.16 -0.95 -13.23
C ILE A 167 2.87 0.35 -12.48
N SER A 168 1.59 0.63 -12.19
CA SER A 168 1.19 1.83 -11.46
C SER A 168 1.85 1.92 -10.08
N SER A 169 1.96 0.79 -9.38
CA SER A 169 2.57 0.70 -8.06
C SER A 169 4.07 1.00 -8.09
N TYR A 170 4.81 0.43 -9.02
CA TYR A 170 6.27 0.65 -9.11
C TYR A 170 6.62 2.03 -9.67
N VAL A 171 5.83 2.57 -10.59
CA VAL A 171 5.96 3.97 -11.02
C VAL A 171 5.77 4.91 -9.83
N ALA A 172 4.74 4.66 -9.02
CA ALA A 172 4.49 5.45 -7.81
C ALA A 172 5.61 5.31 -6.77
N ALA A 173 6.21 4.13 -6.62
CA ALA A 173 7.37 3.92 -5.75
C ALA A 173 8.56 4.78 -6.18
N GLY A 174 8.89 4.81 -7.48
CA GLY A 174 9.96 5.66 -7.99
C GLY A 174 9.67 7.17 -7.84
N LEU A 175 8.43 7.59 -8.11
CA LEU A 175 8.01 8.97 -7.89
C LEU A 175 8.04 9.35 -6.40
N GLN A 176 7.69 8.44 -5.51
CA GLN A 176 7.77 8.62 -4.07
C GLN A 176 9.22 8.89 -3.63
N ASP A 177 10.18 8.11 -4.11
CA ASP A 177 11.59 8.30 -3.74
C ASP A 177 12.09 9.67 -4.17
N ILE A 178 11.78 10.10 -5.40
CA ILE A 178 12.12 11.44 -5.91
C ILE A 178 11.44 12.53 -5.08
N THR A 179 10.13 12.39 -4.82
CA THR A 179 9.36 13.40 -4.07
C THR A 179 9.84 13.49 -2.63
N SER A 180 10.08 12.36 -1.97
CA SER A 180 10.58 12.34 -0.58
C SER A 180 11.97 12.94 -0.49
N GLY A 181 12.88 12.58 -1.40
CA GLY A 181 14.22 13.16 -1.45
C GLY A 181 14.18 14.68 -1.66
N TYR A 182 13.34 15.16 -2.58
CA TYR A 182 13.17 16.58 -2.82
C TYR A 182 12.61 17.31 -1.59
N LEU A 183 11.55 16.79 -0.97
CA LEU A 183 10.94 17.40 0.23
C LEU A 183 11.93 17.46 1.40
N ILE A 184 12.70 16.41 1.63
CA ILE A 184 13.70 16.37 2.70
C ILE A 184 14.83 17.37 2.38
N GLN A 185 15.37 17.36 1.15
CA GLN A 185 16.47 18.25 0.76
C GLN A 185 16.04 19.72 0.79
N PHE A 186 14.85 20.05 0.30
CA PHE A 186 14.35 21.43 0.25
C PHE A 186 14.12 22.03 1.66
N ASN A 187 13.78 21.20 2.64
CA ASN A 187 13.54 21.61 4.02
C ASN A 187 14.77 21.37 4.93
N THR A 188 15.91 20.96 4.36
CA THR A 188 17.18 20.85 5.10
C THR A 188 17.86 22.24 5.17
N THR A 189 18.16 22.68 6.37
CA THR A 189 18.90 23.93 6.60
C THR A 189 20.30 23.61 7.12
N ARG A 190 21.29 24.46 6.79
CA ARG A 190 22.65 24.30 7.28
C ARG A 190 22.92 25.30 8.39
N VAL A 191 23.10 24.77 9.60
CA VAL A 191 23.39 25.58 10.80
C VAL A 191 24.79 25.18 11.31
N ASP A 192 25.68 26.14 11.44
CA ASP A 192 27.07 25.93 11.92
C ASP A 192 27.84 24.82 11.19
N GLY A 193 27.57 24.66 9.88
CA GLY A 193 28.21 23.63 9.05
C GLY A 193 27.59 22.23 9.16
N VAL A 194 26.54 22.05 9.96
CA VAL A 194 25.80 20.78 10.13
C VAL A 194 24.44 20.89 9.43
N ASP A 195 24.08 19.85 8.69
CA ASP A 195 22.78 19.76 8.03
C ASP A 195 21.70 19.39 9.05
N VAL A 196 20.71 20.26 9.24
CA VAL A 196 19.53 20.06 10.08
C VAL A 196 18.36 19.73 9.17
N TYR A 197 17.82 18.54 9.33
CA TYR A 197 16.73 18.01 8.52
C TYR A 197 15.37 18.34 9.14
N ASP A 198 14.43 18.79 8.32
CA ASP A 198 13.01 18.88 8.69
C ASP A 198 12.20 17.85 7.91
N PHE A 199 11.76 16.84 8.61
CA PHE A 199 10.92 15.75 8.04
C PHE A 199 9.42 16.08 8.08
N GLY A 200 8.98 17.19 8.66
CA GLY A 200 7.57 17.53 8.79
C GLY A 200 6.78 17.41 7.47
N PRO A 201 7.17 18.12 6.39
CA PRO A 201 6.46 18.06 5.12
C PRO A 201 6.38 16.66 4.50
N VAL A 202 7.46 15.87 4.55
CA VAL A 202 7.47 14.51 3.99
C VAL A 202 6.65 13.54 4.84
N CYS A 203 6.62 13.69 6.16
CA CYS A 203 5.78 12.88 7.04
C CYS A 203 4.28 13.06 6.73
N TRP A 204 3.84 14.29 6.49
CA TRP A 204 2.47 14.57 6.07
C TRP A 204 2.15 13.98 4.70
N PHE A 205 3.09 14.01 3.75
CA PHE A 205 2.94 13.36 2.44
C PHE A 205 2.75 11.84 2.60
N TRP A 206 3.58 11.17 3.41
CA TRP A 206 3.45 9.74 3.65
C TRP A 206 2.14 9.37 4.35
N LEU A 207 1.72 10.18 5.32
CA LEU A 207 0.48 9.95 6.06
C LEU A 207 -0.76 10.16 5.17
N ALA A 208 -0.76 11.19 4.31
CA ALA A 208 -1.82 11.41 3.34
C ALA A 208 -1.92 10.24 2.35
N ALA A 209 -0.78 9.72 1.88
CA ALA A 209 -0.74 8.54 1.02
C ALA A 209 -1.34 7.31 1.72
N ALA A 210 -1.03 7.09 3.00
CA ALA A 210 -1.62 6.00 3.78
C ALA A 210 -3.14 6.09 3.86
N LEU A 211 -3.68 7.30 4.05
CA LEU A 211 -5.12 7.53 4.13
C LEU A 211 -5.81 7.24 2.78
N ILE A 212 -5.27 7.76 1.68
CA ILE A 212 -5.83 7.58 0.33
C ILE A 212 -5.80 6.10 -0.07
N SER A 213 -4.77 5.35 0.33
CA SER A 213 -4.52 3.97 -0.07
C SER A 213 -5.70 3.01 0.19
N PHE A 214 -6.43 3.20 1.29
CA PHE A 214 -7.56 2.34 1.65
C PHE A 214 -8.92 3.02 1.50
N ILE A 215 -9.02 4.34 1.64
CA ILE A 215 -10.30 5.05 1.47
C ILE A 215 -10.79 4.96 0.03
N LEU A 216 -9.91 5.15 -0.94
CA LEU A 216 -10.28 5.17 -2.35
C LEU A 216 -10.95 3.87 -2.83
N PRO A 217 -10.39 2.66 -2.59
CA PRO A 217 -11.02 1.41 -3.00
C PRO A 217 -12.29 1.11 -2.19
N VAL A 218 -12.33 1.48 -0.91
CA VAL A 218 -13.50 1.25 -0.05
C VAL A 218 -14.72 2.04 -0.52
N LEU A 219 -14.55 3.33 -0.77
CA LEU A 219 -15.66 4.20 -1.23
C LEU A 219 -16.19 3.78 -2.61
N ASN A 220 -15.33 3.25 -3.46
CA ASN A 220 -15.70 2.92 -4.84
C ASN A 220 -16.00 1.42 -5.04
N TRP A 221 -15.90 0.57 -4.01
CA TRP A 221 -16.03 -0.88 -4.15
C TRP A 221 -17.33 -1.34 -4.83
N LYS A 222 -18.46 -0.76 -4.41
CA LYS A 222 -19.77 -1.08 -5.02
C LYS A 222 -19.84 -0.67 -6.50
N LYS A 223 -19.19 0.44 -6.87
CA LYS A 223 -19.17 0.97 -8.25
C LYS A 223 -18.23 0.16 -9.14
N MET A 224 -17.12 -0.32 -8.60
CA MET A 224 -16.13 -1.13 -9.34
C MET A 224 -16.65 -2.51 -9.74
N ARG A 225 -17.62 -3.04 -9.01
CA ARG A 225 -18.22 -4.37 -9.25
C ARG A 225 -19.45 -4.34 -10.17
N ARG A 226 -19.83 -3.20 -10.70
CA ARG A 226 -20.86 -3.01 -11.72
C ARG A 226 -20.25 -3.00 -13.11
#